data_c0b1d063c16a34526c373f2ef9dcdd8c
#
_entry.id   c0b1d063c16a34526c373f2ef9dcdd8c
#
_cell.length_a   1.000
_cell.length_b   1.000
_cell.length_c   1.000
_cell.angle_alpha   90.00
_cell.angle_beta   90.00
_cell.angle_gamma   90.00
#
_symmetry.space_group_name_H-M   'P 1'
#
loop_
_entity.id
_entity.type
_entity.pdbx_description
1 polymer ?
#
loop_
_entity_poly.entity_id
_entity_poly.type
_entity_poly.pdbx_seq_one_letter_code
_entity_poly.pdbx_strand_id
1 'polypeptide(L)'
;MKIAEALENKILEYAQEFNQELASIEPLKIEASGRKYFRVNSKNLSYVISFDDRSINGQNVFINRANELAASNVRVPKIFKHDTANFLTILEDLGDHSLINEKDFYQNEELVISALELLNKMHQSSHVDLHSTFWMGLESHTKKFSKIFCQEFLKIEMFDEY
;
A
#
# COMPACT_ATOMS: atom_id res chain seq x y z
N MET A 1 -2.21 -23.12 -9.89
CA MET A 1 -3.55 -23.03 -10.51
C MET A 1 -4.69 -23.06 -9.46
N LYS A 2 -4.82 -24.12 -8.64
CA LYS A 2 -5.93 -24.21 -7.64
C LYS A 2 -6.00 -23.10 -6.56
N ILE A 3 -4.89 -22.53 -6.13
CA ILE A 3 -4.89 -21.46 -5.08
C ILE A 3 -5.39 -20.12 -5.65
N ALA A 4 -5.08 -19.82 -6.91
CA ALA A 4 -5.56 -18.60 -7.56
C ALA A 4 -7.08 -18.61 -7.72
N GLU A 5 -7.64 -19.71 -8.17
CA GLU A 5 -9.08 -19.91 -8.35
C GLU A 5 -9.88 -19.83 -7.03
N ALA A 6 -9.35 -20.39 -5.95
CA ALA A 6 -9.96 -20.30 -4.62
C ALA A 6 -9.97 -18.86 -4.08
N LEU A 7 -8.91 -18.08 -4.35
CA LEU A 7 -8.85 -16.68 -3.96
C LEU A 7 -9.82 -15.83 -4.79
N GLU A 8 -9.91 -16.07 -6.10
CA GLU A 8 -10.83 -15.36 -6.99
C GLU A 8 -12.29 -15.58 -6.56
N ASN A 9 -12.67 -16.81 -6.23
CA ASN A 9 -13.99 -17.12 -5.71
C ASN A 9 -14.30 -16.39 -4.40
N LYS A 10 -13.36 -16.36 -3.45
CA LYS A 10 -13.52 -15.59 -2.20
C LYS A 10 -13.70 -14.09 -2.45
N ILE A 11 -12.92 -13.53 -3.37
CA ILE A 11 -13.03 -12.11 -3.73
C ILE A 11 -14.39 -11.83 -4.36
N LEU A 12 -14.87 -12.70 -5.23
CA LEU A 12 -16.17 -12.58 -5.85
C LEU A 12 -17.30 -12.62 -4.81
N GLU A 13 -17.29 -13.59 -3.91
CA GLU A 13 -18.26 -13.71 -2.81
C GLU A 13 -18.24 -12.44 -1.94
N TYR A 14 -17.07 -11.98 -1.55
CA TYR A 14 -16.91 -10.78 -0.71
C TYR A 14 -17.36 -9.50 -1.40
N ALA A 15 -17.10 -9.39 -2.71
CA ALA A 15 -17.61 -8.30 -3.53
C ALA A 15 -19.14 -8.30 -3.63
N GLN A 16 -19.75 -9.47 -3.84
CA GLN A 16 -21.20 -9.64 -3.93
C GLN A 16 -21.91 -9.35 -2.60
N GLU A 17 -21.32 -9.73 -1.47
CA GLU A 17 -21.83 -9.37 -0.15
C GLU A 17 -21.85 -7.85 0.08
N PHE A 18 -20.86 -7.14 -0.42
CA PHE A 18 -20.76 -5.69 -0.27
C PHE A 18 -21.66 -4.95 -1.25
N ASN A 19 -21.72 -5.41 -2.50
CA ASN A 19 -22.54 -4.82 -3.55
C ASN A 19 -23.03 -5.91 -4.52
N GLN A 20 -24.35 -6.14 -4.54
CA GLN A 20 -24.97 -7.13 -5.40
C GLN A 20 -24.96 -6.76 -6.89
N GLU A 21 -24.80 -5.48 -7.23
CA GLU A 21 -24.76 -4.99 -8.62
C GLU A 21 -23.36 -5.03 -9.21
N LEU A 22 -22.73 -6.20 -9.15
CA LEU A 22 -21.38 -6.41 -9.68
C LEU A 22 -21.37 -6.38 -11.21
N ALA A 23 -20.50 -5.59 -11.82
CA ALA A 23 -20.31 -5.54 -13.28
C ALA A 23 -19.00 -6.24 -13.71
N SER A 24 -17.87 -5.93 -13.08
CA SER A 24 -16.58 -6.58 -13.37
C SER A 24 -15.67 -6.60 -12.16
N ILE A 25 -14.73 -7.57 -12.13
CA ILE A 25 -13.60 -7.62 -11.22
C ILE A 25 -12.34 -7.77 -12.06
N GLU A 26 -11.38 -6.86 -11.87
CA GLU A 26 -10.14 -6.82 -12.62
C GLU A 26 -8.95 -6.80 -11.68
N PRO A 27 -7.95 -7.69 -11.85
CA PRO A 27 -6.73 -7.62 -11.05
C PRO A 27 -5.95 -6.36 -11.41
N LEU A 28 -5.52 -5.62 -10.39
CA LEU A 28 -4.60 -4.50 -10.57
C LEU A 28 -3.16 -5.02 -10.66
N LYS A 29 -2.27 -4.19 -11.22
CA LYS A 29 -0.86 -4.55 -11.37
C LYS A 29 -0.28 -4.96 -10.02
N ILE A 30 0.37 -6.13 -9.98
CA ILE A 30 1.06 -6.62 -8.79
C ILE A 30 2.32 -5.78 -8.58
N GLU A 31 2.43 -5.19 -7.41
CA GLU A 31 3.63 -4.49 -6.99
C GLU A 31 4.51 -5.37 -6.10
N ALA A 32 5.76 -4.93 -5.84
CA ALA A 32 6.77 -5.68 -5.08
C ALA A 32 6.35 -6.09 -3.65
N SER A 33 5.25 -5.54 -3.13
CA SER A 33 4.81 -5.79 -1.76
C SER A 33 4.18 -7.16 -1.52
N GLY A 34 3.86 -7.93 -2.56
CA GLY A 34 3.15 -9.21 -2.47
C GLY A 34 1.66 -9.12 -2.17
N ARG A 35 1.12 -7.92 -1.89
CA ARG A 35 -0.32 -7.67 -1.81
C ARG A 35 -0.95 -7.83 -3.17
N LYS A 36 -2.19 -8.30 -3.18
CA LYS A 36 -2.99 -8.38 -4.39
C LYS A 36 -4.15 -7.41 -4.29
N TYR A 37 -4.40 -6.70 -5.37
CA TYR A 37 -5.48 -5.72 -5.46
C TYR A 37 -6.36 -6.05 -6.65
N PHE A 38 -7.66 -5.86 -6.47
CA PHE A 38 -8.68 -6.10 -7.48
C PHE A 38 -9.60 -4.90 -7.52
N ARG A 39 -9.75 -4.28 -8.69
CA ARG A 39 -10.76 -3.25 -8.91
C ARG A 39 -12.09 -3.91 -9.20
N VAL A 40 -13.08 -3.49 -8.48
CA VAL A 40 -14.46 -3.94 -8.66
C VAL A 40 -15.30 -2.79 -9.17
N ASN A 41 -15.89 -2.98 -10.33
CA ASN A 41 -16.81 -2.02 -10.93
C ASN A 41 -18.24 -2.49 -10.78
N SER A 42 -19.11 -1.59 -10.37
CA SER A 42 -20.56 -1.73 -10.44
C SER A 42 -21.17 -0.59 -11.25
N LYS A 43 -22.48 -0.56 -11.44
CA LYS A 43 -23.12 0.49 -12.25
C LYS A 43 -22.83 1.91 -11.76
N ASN A 44 -22.69 2.09 -10.44
CA ASN A 44 -22.62 3.42 -9.82
C ASN A 44 -21.42 3.59 -8.88
N LEU A 45 -20.59 2.57 -8.70
CA LEU A 45 -19.53 2.57 -7.71
C LEU A 45 -18.34 1.75 -8.21
N SER A 46 -17.13 2.31 -8.04
CA SER A 46 -15.87 1.59 -8.15
C SER A 46 -15.21 1.52 -6.78
N TYR A 47 -14.67 0.36 -6.44
CA TYR A 47 -13.91 0.15 -5.21
C TYR A 47 -12.81 -0.89 -5.43
N VAL A 48 -11.87 -0.93 -4.50
CA VAL A 48 -10.74 -1.86 -4.57
C VAL A 48 -10.85 -2.89 -3.44
N ILE A 49 -10.68 -4.15 -3.75
CA ILE A 49 -10.48 -5.21 -2.76
C ILE A 49 -8.99 -5.52 -2.69
N SER A 50 -8.41 -5.40 -1.51
CA SER A 50 -7.04 -5.86 -1.23
C SER A 50 -7.08 -7.20 -0.50
N PHE A 51 -6.17 -8.09 -0.90
CA PHE A 51 -5.83 -9.31 -0.17
C PHE A 51 -4.42 -9.16 0.38
N ASP A 52 -4.29 -9.27 1.71
CA ASP A 52 -3.00 -9.21 2.41
C ASP A 52 -3.01 -10.18 3.59
N ASP A 53 -2.40 -11.34 3.42
CA ASP A 53 -2.30 -12.41 4.44
C ASP A 53 -1.18 -12.16 5.47
N ARG A 54 -0.50 -11.02 5.38
CA ARG A 54 0.56 -10.64 6.30
C ARG A 54 -0.02 -9.83 7.45
N SER A 55 0.07 -10.37 8.63
CA SER A 55 -0.26 -9.67 9.85
C SER A 55 0.95 -9.62 10.78
N ILE A 56 1.06 -8.55 11.56
CA ILE A 56 2.02 -8.45 12.65
C ILE A 56 1.23 -8.50 13.95
N ASN A 57 1.49 -9.51 14.77
CA ASN A 57 0.77 -9.75 16.03
C ASN A 57 -0.76 -9.83 15.86
N GLY A 58 -1.22 -10.42 14.73
CA GLY A 58 -2.65 -10.53 14.43
C GLY A 58 -3.32 -9.25 13.95
N GLN A 59 -2.57 -8.18 13.76
CA GLN A 59 -3.08 -6.89 13.28
C GLN A 59 -2.68 -6.62 11.83
N ASN A 60 -3.61 -6.07 11.07
CA ASN A 60 -3.31 -5.62 9.72
C ASN A 60 -2.63 -4.25 9.78
N VAL A 61 -1.32 -4.23 9.44
CA VAL A 61 -0.49 -3.02 9.51
C VAL A 61 -1.03 -1.89 8.64
N PHE A 62 -1.60 -2.22 7.47
CA PHE A 62 -2.18 -1.21 6.58
C PHE A 62 -3.38 -0.51 7.25
N ILE A 63 -4.29 -1.27 7.84
CA ILE A 63 -5.48 -0.72 8.52
C ILE A 63 -5.07 0.22 9.65
N ASN A 64 -4.14 -0.21 10.50
CA ASN A 64 -3.67 0.59 11.62
C ASN A 64 -3.05 1.92 11.12
N ARG A 65 -2.15 1.83 10.13
CA ARG A 65 -1.52 3.03 9.56
C ARG A 65 -2.51 3.96 8.85
N ALA A 66 -3.47 3.41 8.13
CA ALA A 66 -4.51 4.22 7.49
C ALA A 66 -5.34 4.98 8.54
N ASN A 67 -5.72 4.33 9.63
CA ASN A 67 -6.47 4.96 10.71
C ASN A 67 -5.65 6.05 11.44
N GLU A 68 -4.38 5.81 11.73
CA GLU A 68 -3.46 6.78 12.33
C GLU A 68 -3.30 8.03 11.46
N LEU A 69 -3.06 7.85 10.16
CA LEU A 69 -2.92 8.94 9.21
C LEU A 69 -4.23 9.72 9.05
N ALA A 70 -5.36 9.03 8.96
CA ALA A 70 -6.68 9.66 8.89
C ALA A 70 -6.98 10.50 10.14
N ALA A 71 -6.64 10.00 11.34
CA ALA A 71 -6.78 10.74 12.60
C ALA A 71 -5.94 12.03 12.63
N SER A 72 -4.86 12.07 11.85
CA SER A 72 -3.99 13.24 11.68
C SER A 72 -4.37 14.13 10.49
N ASN A 73 -5.59 13.99 9.96
CA ASN A 73 -6.09 14.72 8.78
C ASN A 73 -5.24 14.51 7.50
N VAL A 74 -4.56 13.38 7.41
CA VAL A 74 -3.90 12.95 6.18
C VAL A 74 -4.91 12.18 5.33
N ARG A 75 -5.03 12.54 4.06
CA ARG A 75 -5.93 11.86 3.12
C ARG A 75 -5.41 10.45 2.83
N VAL A 76 -6.21 9.47 3.16
CA VAL A 76 -5.99 8.05 2.87
C VAL A 76 -7.23 7.45 2.21
N PRO A 77 -7.14 6.31 1.51
CA PRO A 77 -8.31 5.61 1.00
C PRO A 77 -9.26 5.26 2.15
N LYS A 78 -10.56 5.51 1.97
CA LYS A 78 -11.56 5.05 2.94
C LYS A 78 -11.57 3.54 3.00
N ILE A 79 -11.63 3.01 4.22
CA ILE A 79 -11.82 1.58 4.48
C ILE A 79 -13.32 1.37 4.66
N PHE A 80 -13.96 0.66 3.74
CA PHE A 80 -15.40 0.40 3.81
C PHE A 80 -15.71 -0.85 4.65
N LYS A 81 -14.91 -1.89 4.49
CA LYS A 81 -15.07 -3.17 5.20
C LYS A 81 -13.72 -3.87 5.33
N HIS A 82 -13.48 -4.54 6.45
CA HIS A 82 -12.32 -5.37 6.67
C HIS A 82 -12.73 -6.73 7.24
N ASP A 83 -12.28 -7.79 6.61
CA ASP A 83 -12.46 -9.18 7.04
C ASP A 83 -11.10 -9.76 7.43
N THR A 84 -10.86 -9.81 8.72
CA THR A 84 -9.62 -10.33 9.29
C THR A 84 -9.45 -11.83 9.03
N ALA A 85 -10.55 -12.59 9.00
CA ALA A 85 -10.49 -14.05 8.82
C ALA A 85 -10.08 -14.45 7.40
N ASN A 86 -10.49 -13.66 6.41
CA ASN A 86 -10.18 -13.90 5.00
C ASN A 86 -9.07 -13.01 4.45
N PHE A 87 -8.50 -12.11 5.27
CA PHE A 87 -7.45 -11.15 4.89
C PHE A 87 -7.87 -10.19 3.76
N LEU A 88 -9.17 -9.88 3.69
CA LEU A 88 -9.77 -9.04 2.66
C LEU A 88 -10.14 -7.67 3.22
N THR A 89 -9.88 -6.62 2.44
CA THR A 89 -10.28 -5.26 2.79
C THR A 89 -10.90 -4.58 1.58
N ILE A 90 -12.06 -3.95 1.77
CA ILE A 90 -12.70 -3.10 0.75
C ILE A 90 -12.28 -1.66 0.99
N LEU A 91 -11.70 -1.06 -0.02
CA LEU A 91 -11.11 0.27 -0.02
C LEU A 91 -11.77 1.16 -1.07
N GLU A 92 -11.71 2.45 -0.83
CA GLU A 92 -12.00 3.46 -1.84
C GLU A 92 -11.07 3.30 -3.04
N ASP A 93 -11.65 3.34 -4.24
CA ASP A 93 -10.89 3.40 -5.48
C ASP A 93 -10.44 4.84 -5.74
N LEU A 94 -9.14 5.08 -5.72
CA LEU A 94 -8.55 6.38 -6.01
C LEU A 94 -8.26 6.59 -7.51
N GLY A 95 -8.60 5.61 -8.35
CA GLY A 95 -8.34 5.64 -9.79
C GLY A 95 -6.88 5.30 -10.14
N ASP A 96 -6.50 5.64 -11.36
CA ASP A 96 -5.18 5.30 -11.93
C ASP A 96 -4.22 6.49 -12.02
N HIS A 97 -4.66 7.67 -11.59
CA HIS A 97 -3.81 8.85 -11.56
C HIS A 97 -2.81 8.75 -10.40
N SER A 98 -1.54 8.68 -10.73
CA SER A 98 -0.44 8.71 -9.77
C SER A 98 0.61 9.74 -10.19
N LEU A 99 1.32 10.31 -9.23
CA LEU A 99 2.38 11.29 -9.50
C LEU A 99 3.47 10.74 -10.42
N ILE A 100 3.71 9.42 -10.40
CA ILE A 100 4.69 8.75 -11.26
C ILE A 100 4.28 8.76 -12.74
N ASN A 101 2.96 8.82 -13.00
CA ASN A 101 2.43 8.81 -14.36
C ASN A 101 2.26 10.21 -14.95
N GLU A 102 2.41 11.25 -14.13
CA GLU A 102 2.36 12.64 -14.58
C GLU A 102 3.70 13.01 -15.23
N LYS A 103 3.69 13.12 -16.56
CA LYS A 103 4.91 13.38 -17.37
C LYS A 103 5.64 14.65 -16.96
N ASP A 104 4.90 15.66 -16.53
CA ASP A 104 5.41 16.99 -16.20
C ASP A 104 5.24 17.33 -14.72
N PHE A 105 5.23 16.30 -13.84
CA PHE A 105 5.03 16.49 -12.40
C PHE A 105 5.92 17.59 -11.83
N TYR A 106 7.23 17.57 -12.15
CA TYR A 106 8.18 18.55 -11.62
C TYR A 106 8.01 19.97 -12.19
N GLN A 107 7.24 20.12 -13.26
CA GLN A 107 6.92 21.43 -13.87
C GLN A 107 5.58 21.96 -13.37
N ASN A 108 4.76 21.12 -12.75
CA ASN A 108 3.49 21.51 -12.16
C ASN A 108 3.70 21.93 -10.70
N GLU A 109 3.94 23.22 -10.47
CA GLU A 109 4.24 23.78 -9.15
C GLU A 109 3.12 23.51 -8.13
N GLU A 110 1.86 23.64 -8.53
CA GLU A 110 0.71 23.37 -7.64
C GLU A 110 0.68 21.93 -7.15
N LEU A 111 0.97 20.99 -8.05
CA LEU A 111 0.98 19.57 -7.74
C LEU A 111 2.16 19.21 -6.83
N VAL A 112 3.34 19.80 -7.08
CA VAL A 112 4.52 19.66 -6.21
C VAL A 112 4.24 20.21 -4.82
N ILE A 113 3.69 21.41 -4.72
CA ILE A 113 3.35 22.04 -3.43
C ILE A 113 2.34 21.15 -2.68
N SER A 114 1.27 20.69 -3.33
CA SER A 114 0.27 19.81 -2.72
C SER A 114 0.88 18.52 -2.18
N ALA A 115 1.81 17.91 -2.91
CA ALA A 115 2.52 16.72 -2.47
C ALA A 115 3.41 17.00 -1.25
N LEU A 116 4.12 18.13 -1.24
CA LEU A 116 4.95 18.55 -0.10
C LEU A 116 4.12 18.90 1.15
N GLU A 117 2.97 19.54 0.97
CA GLU A 117 2.04 19.81 2.07
C GLU A 117 1.50 18.51 2.70
N LEU A 118 1.16 17.52 1.86
CA LEU A 118 0.73 16.22 2.34
C LEU A 118 1.85 15.53 3.13
N LEU A 119 3.07 15.54 2.61
CA LEU A 119 4.24 14.99 3.28
C LEU A 119 4.51 15.69 4.61
N ASN A 120 4.38 17.02 4.66
CA ASN A 120 4.53 17.79 5.90
C ASN A 120 3.47 17.39 6.95
N LYS A 121 2.21 17.22 6.54
CA LYS A 121 1.15 16.70 7.43
C LYS A 121 1.48 15.32 7.98
N MET A 122 2.02 14.44 7.15
CA MET A 122 2.47 13.11 7.59
C MET A 122 3.58 13.21 8.64
N HIS A 123 4.58 14.07 8.43
CA HIS A 123 5.67 14.29 9.38
C HIS A 123 5.23 14.91 10.70
N GLN A 124 4.19 15.74 10.68
CA GLN A 124 3.63 16.35 11.88
C GLN A 124 2.68 15.43 12.65
N SER A 125 2.35 14.27 12.07
CA SER A 125 1.46 13.30 12.71
C SER A 125 2.14 12.68 13.93
N SER A 126 1.64 13.01 15.11
CA SER A 126 2.16 12.50 16.40
C SER A 126 1.84 11.03 16.67
N HIS A 127 0.97 10.43 15.85
CA HIS A 127 0.50 9.04 16.01
C HIS A 127 1.31 8.02 15.20
N VAL A 128 2.17 8.49 14.31
CA VAL A 128 3.03 7.58 13.53
C VAL A 128 4.30 7.34 14.33
N ASP A 129 4.43 6.14 14.91
CA ASP A 129 5.69 5.71 15.49
C ASP A 129 6.72 5.47 14.38
N LEU A 130 7.40 6.55 14.00
CA LEU A 130 8.44 6.54 12.99
C LEU A 130 9.70 5.82 13.47
N HIS A 131 9.88 5.69 14.79
CA HIS A 131 11.13 5.14 15.33
C HIS A 131 11.26 3.63 15.12
N SER A 132 10.20 2.86 15.31
CA SER A 132 10.35 1.40 15.30
C SER A 132 10.47 0.80 13.90
N THR A 133 9.83 1.39 12.88
CA THR A 133 9.81 0.82 11.53
C THR A 133 10.76 1.51 10.55
N PHE A 134 10.98 2.82 10.69
CA PHE A 134 11.84 3.58 9.79
C PHE A 134 13.31 3.25 10.01
N TRP A 135 13.79 3.24 11.26
CA TRP A 135 15.17 2.92 11.57
C TRP A 135 15.55 1.48 11.24
N MET A 136 14.68 0.52 11.55
CA MET A 136 14.92 -0.87 11.14
C MET A 136 14.91 -1.03 9.61
N GLY A 137 14.07 -0.29 8.90
CA GLY A 137 14.07 -0.24 7.45
C GLY A 137 15.36 0.36 6.88
N LEU A 138 15.80 1.49 7.40
CA LEU A 138 17.02 2.17 6.95
C LEU A 138 18.27 1.32 7.22
N GLU A 139 18.41 0.77 8.41
CA GLU A 139 19.54 -0.13 8.75
C GLU A 139 19.56 -1.36 7.85
N SER A 140 18.39 -2.00 7.64
CA SER A 140 18.28 -3.15 6.74
C SER A 140 18.66 -2.78 5.30
N HIS A 141 18.22 -1.62 4.80
CA HIS A 141 18.55 -1.16 3.45
C HIS A 141 20.02 -0.80 3.32
N THR A 142 20.61 -0.16 4.31
CA THR A 142 22.03 0.17 4.33
C THR A 142 22.89 -1.09 4.35
N LYS A 143 22.54 -2.08 5.19
CA LYS A 143 23.22 -3.37 5.22
C LYS A 143 23.09 -4.13 3.89
N LYS A 144 21.92 -4.13 3.27
CA LYS A 144 21.71 -4.75 1.94
C LYS A 144 22.49 -4.01 0.85
N PHE A 145 22.49 -2.69 0.86
CA PHE A 145 23.28 -1.90 -0.08
C PHE A 145 24.78 -2.18 0.07
N SER A 146 25.31 -2.14 1.29
CA SER A 146 26.70 -2.45 1.57
C SER A 146 27.06 -3.87 1.10
N LYS A 147 26.32 -4.86 1.54
CA LYS A 147 26.60 -6.27 1.23
C LYS A 147 26.40 -6.61 -0.25
N ILE A 148 25.22 -6.33 -0.79
CA ILE A 148 24.85 -6.79 -2.13
C ILE A 148 25.49 -5.90 -3.20
N PHE A 149 25.30 -4.60 -3.09
CA PHE A 149 25.76 -3.68 -4.14
C PHE A 149 27.26 -3.43 -4.04
N CYS A 150 27.76 -3.03 -2.85
CA CYS A 150 29.18 -2.69 -2.72
C CYS A 150 30.07 -3.94 -2.76
N GLN A 151 29.81 -4.93 -1.91
CA GLN A 151 30.69 -6.09 -1.79
C GLN A 151 30.50 -7.12 -2.90
N GLU A 152 29.25 -7.55 -3.17
CA GLU A 152 29.01 -8.61 -4.13
C GLU A 152 29.03 -8.14 -5.59
N PHE A 153 28.47 -6.97 -5.89
CA PHE A 153 28.40 -6.43 -7.25
C PHE A 153 29.63 -5.62 -7.63
N LEU A 154 29.99 -4.59 -6.85
CA LEU A 154 31.13 -3.73 -7.14
C LEU A 154 32.47 -4.31 -6.70
N LYS A 155 32.50 -5.37 -5.87
CA LYS A 155 33.70 -5.97 -5.29
C LYS A 155 34.54 -4.99 -4.47
N ILE A 156 33.91 -4.02 -3.83
CA ILE A 156 34.55 -3.06 -2.96
C ILE A 156 34.57 -3.66 -1.55
N GLU A 157 35.75 -3.74 -0.92
CA GLU A 157 35.85 -4.05 0.51
C GLU A 157 35.37 -2.84 1.32
N MET A 158 34.24 -3.02 1.99
CA MET A 158 33.74 -2.04 2.94
C MET A 158 34.38 -2.34 4.29
N PHE A 159 35.06 -1.37 4.86
CA PHE A 159 35.54 -1.49 6.22
C PHE A 159 34.34 -1.46 7.17
N ASP A 160 34.19 -2.48 7.99
CA ASP A 160 33.22 -2.55 9.08
C ASP A 160 33.71 -1.63 10.23
N GLU A 161 33.65 -0.33 10.01
CA GLU A 161 33.76 0.66 11.07
C GLU A 161 32.40 1.30 11.26
N TYR A 162 31.53 0.62 12.05
CA TYR A 162 30.54 1.28 12.94
C TYR A 162 29.92 0.24 13.88
#